data_3c9f685402746542631a576ef6aede3d
#
_entry.id   3c9f685402746542631a576ef6aede3d
#
_cell.length_a   1.000
_cell.length_b   1.000
_cell.length_c   1.000
_cell.angle_alpha   90.00
_cell.angle_beta   90.00
_cell.angle_gamma   90.00
#
_symmetry.space_group_name_H-M   'P 1'
#
loop_
_entity.id
_entity.type
_entity.pdbx_description
1 polymer ?
#
loop_
_entity_poly.entity_id
_entity_poly.type
_entity_poly.pdbx_seq_one_letter_code
_entity_poly.pdbx_strand_id
1 'polypeptide(L)'
;MLILFRSRMSSRRAIITLRDVGVRYESTVALEHVDLEIFDNDFLGIIGPNGGGKSSLVKAIMGIVSHSGSIEYDTTIMHHGKPHIGYMPQISAFDKAFPISVEEVVMSGLQREHGMLRRYGAEDRQRVKEVLELASLSDLRQRAIGELSGGQQQRVMLCRAIISNPKILILDEPTNFVDNRFENELYSLLHHLSERMAVVMISHDIGTISSVVRNIVCVNRHVHRHDSNIITEEQLRNYDCPIQLISHGNIPHTILGEHHHCPHCEQ
;
A
#
# COMPACT_ATOMS: atom_id res chain seq x y z
N MET A 1 23.09 36.17 20.40
CA MET A 1 22.05 35.34 21.03
C MET A 1 21.54 34.36 19.97
N LEU A 2 22.26 33.23 19.82
CA LEU A 2 21.95 32.19 18.83
C LEU A 2 20.84 31.31 19.41
N ILE A 3 19.66 31.38 18.83
CA ILE A 3 18.55 30.47 19.15
C ILE A 3 18.79 29.19 18.37
N LEU A 4 19.22 28.15 19.10
CA LEU A 4 19.36 26.79 18.62
C LEU A 4 17.97 26.27 18.18
N PHE A 5 17.75 26.17 16.87
CA PHE A 5 16.72 25.30 16.31
C PHE A 5 17.11 23.85 16.61
N ARG A 6 16.74 23.34 17.78
CA ARG A 6 16.68 21.92 18.03
C ARG A 6 15.53 21.36 17.20
N SER A 7 15.85 20.87 15.99
CA SER A 7 15.02 19.93 15.26
C SER A 7 14.55 18.86 16.25
N ARG A 8 13.24 18.80 16.53
CA ARG A 8 12.60 17.65 17.16
C ARG A 8 12.76 16.47 16.20
N MET A 9 13.82 15.70 16.36
CA MET A 9 13.84 14.31 15.91
C MET A 9 12.76 13.60 16.76
N SER A 10 11.54 13.55 16.27
CA SER A 10 10.53 12.60 16.74
C SER A 10 11.17 11.23 16.57
N SER A 11 11.39 10.50 17.66
CA SER A 11 11.93 9.16 17.60
C SER A 11 10.94 8.32 16.78
N ARG A 12 11.33 7.93 15.56
CA ARG A 12 10.55 7.02 14.72
C ARG A 12 10.32 5.74 15.53
N ARG A 13 9.07 5.39 15.77
CA ARG A 13 8.70 4.16 16.47
C ARG A 13 8.42 3.07 15.43
N ALA A 14 9.17 1.99 15.48
CA ALA A 14 8.88 0.82 14.66
C ALA A 14 7.55 0.19 15.14
N ILE A 15 6.59 0.07 14.23
CA ILE A 15 5.28 -0.54 14.48
C ILE A 15 5.21 -1.98 13.96
N ILE A 16 6.05 -2.33 12.99
CA ILE A 16 6.25 -3.70 12.50
C ILE A 16 7.74 -3.91 12.29
N THR A 17 8.28 -5.02 12.79
CA THR A 17 9.67 -5.42 12.60
C THR A 17 9.72 -6.86 12.09
N LEU A 18 10.33 -7.05 10.91
CA LEU A 18 10.64 -8.34 10.32
C LEU A 18 12.11 -8.68 10.58
N ARG A 19 12.39 -9.93 10.99
CA ARG A 19 13.74 -10.44 11.20
C ARG A 19 13.90 -11.80 10.55
N ASP A 20 14.82 -11.88 9.59
CA ASP A 20 15.17 -13.10 8.83
C ASP A 20 13.93 -13.80 8.24
N VAL A 21 12.96 -13.00 7.76
CA VAL A 21 11.70 -13.54 7.24
C VAL A 21 11.88 -14.15 5.86
N GLY A 22 11.42 -15.40 5.70
CA GLY A 22 11.36 -16.09 4.42
C GLY A 22 9.93 -16.55 4.12
N VAL A 23 9.51 -16.48 2.86
CA VAL A 23 8.22 -16.98 2.38
C VAL A 23 8.45 -17.95 1.20
N ARG A 24 7.84 -19.13 1.31
CA ARG A 24 7.94 -20.18 0.29
C ARG A 24 6.55 -20.72 -0.04
N TYR A 25 6.31 -20.92 -1.32
CA TYR A 25 5.11 -21.58 -1.86
C TYR A 25 5.57 -22.88 -2.55
N GLU A 26 5.27 -24.03 -1.95
CA GLU A 26 5.74 -25.34 -2.45
C GLU A 26 7.25 -25.34 -2.74
N SER A 27 7.64 -25.39 -4.04
CA SER A 27 9.02 -25.36 -4.49
C SER A 27 9.56 -23.96 -4.78
N THR A 28 8.69 -22.93 -4.79
CA THR A 28 9.08 -21.57 -5.17
C THR A 28 9.38 -20.72 -3.95
N VAL A 29 10.58 -20.18 -3.89
CA VAL A 29 10.98 -19.21 -2.87
C VAL A 29 10.56 -17.81 -3.33
N ALA A 30 9.66 -17.20 -2.57
CA ALA A 30 9.16 -15.85 -2.86
C ALA A 30 9.96 -14.76 -2.13
N LEU A 31 10.42 -15.05 -0.89
CA LEU A 31 11.23 -14.13 -0.09
C LEU A 31 12.27 -14.92 0.70
N GLU A 32 13.46 -14.34 0.87
CA GLU A 32 14.58 -14.89 1.63
C GLU A 32 15.25 -13.81 2.47
N HIS A 33 15.53 -14.15 3.75
CA HIS A 33 16.32 -13.33 4.67
C HIS A 33 15.89 -11.87 4.71
N VAL A 34 14.57 -11.63 4.90
CA VAL A 34 14.01 -10.28 4.91
C VAL A 34 14.12 -9.68 6.30
N ASP A 35 14.87 -8.57 6.40
CA ASP A 35 14.91 -7.67 7.53
C ASP A 35 14.28 -6.34 7.12
N LEU A 36 13.21 -5.93 7.79
CA LEU A 36 12.48 -4.70 7.46
C LEU A 36 11.82 -4.11 8.70
N GLU A 37 11.93 -2.82 8.89
CA GLU A 37 11.16 -2.07 9.87
C GLU A 37 10.20 -1.12 9.18
N ILE A 38 8.96 -1.06 9.68
CA ILE A 38 7.94 -0.07 9.27
C ILE A 38 7.65 0.81 10.48
N PHE A 39 7.73 2.11 10.30
CA PHE A 39 7.56 3.10 11.37
C PHE A 39 6.17 3.74 11.34
N ASP A 40 5.73 4.27 12.47
CA ASP A 40 4.40 4.86 12.69
C ASP A 40 4.06 6.06 11.79
N ASN A 41 5.07 6.72 11.23
CA ASN A 41 4.95 7.87 10.35
C ASN A 41 5.46 7.60 8.92
N ASP A 42 5.61 6.34 8.53
CA ASP A 42 6.07 5.99 7.19
C ASP A 42 5.04 6.34 6.13
N PHE A 43 5.51 6.92 5.03
CA PHE A 43 4.85 6.84 3.74
C PHE A 43 5.81 6.10 2.80
N LEU A 44 5.61 4.80 2.71
CA LEU A 44 6.54 3.83 2.16
C LEU A 44 6.03 3.31 0.82
N GLY A 45 6.88 3.38 -0.21
CA GLY A 45 6.63 2.75 -1.50
C GLY A 45 7.31 1.38 -1.59
N ILE A 46 6.59 0.33 -1.93
CA ILE A 46 7.14 -0.99 -2.23
C ILE A 46 7.19 -1.15 -3.74
N ILE A 47 8.40 -1.31 -4.28
CA ILE A 47 8.65 -1.48 -5.71
C ILE A 47 9.41 -2.79 -5.99
N GLY A 48 9.39 -3.21 -7.23
CA GLY A 48 10.10 -4.41 -7.68
C GLY A 48 9.43 -5.08 -8.86
N PRO A 49 10.06 -6.10 -9.47
CA PRO A 49 9.52 -6.79 -10.64
C PRO A 49 8.26 -7.57 -10.32
N ASN A 50 7.49 -7.92 -11.36
CA ASN A 50 6.41 -8.88 -11.24
C ASN A 50 6.97 -10.24 -10.83
N GLY A 51 6.35 -10.87 -9.82
CA GLY A 51 6.88 -12.10 -9.23
C GLY A 51 8.03 -11.90 -8.23
N GLY A 52 8.52 -10.67 -8.01
CA GLY A 52 9.62 -10.37 -7.08
C GLY A 52 9.31 -10.54 -5.59
N GLY A 53 8.07 -10.87 -5.21
CA GLY A 53 7.70 -11.14 -3.81
C GLY A 53 6.92 -10.03 -3.10
N LYS A 54 6.59 -8.90 -3.77
CA LYS A 54 5.86 -7.75 -3.17
C LYS A 54 4.57 -8.17 -2.45
N SER A 55 3.69 -8.89 -3.14
CA SER A 55 2.43 -9.35 -2.54
C SER A 55 2.66 -10.42 -1.47
N SER A 56 3.74 -11.22 -1.56
CA SER A 56 4.11 -12.18 -0.53
C SER A 56 4.60 -11.48 0.75
N LEU A 57 5.36 -10.39 0.61
CA LEU A 57 5.77 -9.55 1.73
C LEU A 57 4.56 -8.98 2.48
N VAL A 58 3.61 -8.40 1.73
CA VAL A 58 2.38 -7.84 2.33
C VAL A 58 1.54 -8.94 2.99
N LYS A 59 1.38 -10.10 2.36
CA LYS A 59 0.64 -11.22 2.95
C LYS A 59 1.31 -11.75 4.23
N ALA A 60 2.65 -11.78 4.29
CA ALA A 60 3.39 -12.13 5.49
C ALA A 60 3.17 -11.09 6.60
N ILE A 61 3.31 -9.79 6.30
CA ILE A 61 3.02 -8.68 7.21
C ILE A 61 1.59 -8.73 7.75
N MET A 62 0.63 -9.16 6.95
CA MET A 62 -0.78 -9.31 7.36
C MET A 62 -1.05 -10.62 8.13
N GLY A 63 -0.06 -11.52 8.26
CA GLY A 63 -0.24 -12.84 8.88
C GLY A 63 -1.13 -13.79 8.08
N ILE A 64 -1.22 -13.61 6.75
CA ILE A 64 -2.06 -14.43 5.85
C ILE A 64 -1.31 -15.67 5.35
N VAL A 65 0.02 -15.60 5.23
CA VAL A 65 0.86 -16.70 4.75
C VAL A 65 1.85 -17.13 5.82
N SER A 66 2.23 -18.41 5.80
CA SER A 66 3.27 -18.94 6.67
C SER A 66 4.64 -18.39 6.24
N HIS A 67 5.49 -18.12 7.21
CA HIS A 67 6.84 -17.61 7.02
C HIS A 67 7.83 -18.25 7.98
N SER A 68 9.11 -18.24 7.65
CA SER A 68 10.22 -18.44 8.58
C SER A 68 10.63 -17.11 9.20
N GLY A 69 11.50 -17.15 10.21
CA GLY A 69 11.90 -15.94 10.94
C GLY A 69 10.80 -15.40 11.85
N SER A 70 10.85 -14.12 12.19
CA SER A 70 9.87 -13.49 13.08
C SER A 70 9.32 -12.18 12.52
N ILE A 71 8.03 -11.94 12.77
CA ILE A 71 7.37 -10.65 12.52
C ILE A 71 6.79 -10.17 13.85
N GLU A 72 7.32 -9.07 14.35
CA GLU A 72 6.90 -8.46 15.60
C GLU A 72 6.02 -7.24 15.31
N TYR A 73 4.93 -7.12 16.06
CA TYR A 73 3.99 -6.01 15.94
C TYR A 73 3.98 -5.22 17.25
N ASP A 74 4.10 -3.90 17.13
CA ASP A 74 3.93 -3.03 18.27
C ASP A 74 2.51 -3.14 18.84
N THR A 75 2.38 -3.01 20.15
CA THR A 75 1.09 -3.12 20.85
C THR A 75 0.05 -2.11 20.37
N THR A 76 0.49 -0.94 19.85
CA THR A 76 -0.41 0.11 19.36
C THR A 76 -1.16 -0.25 18.09
N ILE A 77 -0.63 -1.22 17.31
CA ILE A 77 -1.31 -1.72 16.12
C ILE A 77 -2.04 -3.04 16.36
N MET A 78 -2.02 -3.57 17.57
CA MET A 78 -2.70 -4.82 17.91
C MET A 78 -4.14 -4.59 18.36
N HIS A 79 -5.07 -5.36 17.82
CA HIS A 79 -6.48 -5.37 18.22
C HIS A 79 -6.96 -6.82 18.33
N HIS A 80 -7.46 -7.21 19.51
CA HIS A 80 -7.87 -8.59 19.81
C HIS A 80 -6.83 -9.66 19.46
N GLY A 81 -5.54 -9.38 19.74
CA GLY A 81 -4.44 -10.32 19.50
C GLY A 81 -4.01 -10.47 18.03
N LYS A 82 -4.50 -9.59 17.14
CA LYS A 82 -4.14 -9.57 15.73
C LYS A 82 -3.74 -8.15 15.28
N PRO A 83 -2.84 -8.00 14.31
CA PRO A 83 -2.50 -6.70 13.78
C PRO A 83 -3.72 -6.05 13.09
N HIS A 84 -4.00 -4.81 13.46
CA HIS A 84 -5.09 -4.01 12.90
C HIS A 84 -4.57 -3.18 11.73
N ILE A 85 -4.62 -3.77 10.55
CA ILE A 85 -4.12 -3.22 9.29
C ILE A 85 -5.30 -2.93 8.38
N GLY A 86 -5.39 -1.70 7.88
CA GLY A 86 -6.25 -1.35 6.76
C GLY A 86 -5.62 -1.88 5.47
N TYR A 87 -6.39 -2.61 4.67
CA TYR A 87 -5.88 -3.19 3.43
C TYR A 87 -6.82 -2.92 2.26
N MET A 88 -6.25 -2.32 1.23
CA MET A 88 -6.89 -2.14 -0.07
C MET A 88 -6.21 -3.07 -1.08
N PRO A 89 -6.85 -4.18 -1.48
CA PRO A 89 -6.30 -5.10 -2.47
C PRO A 89 -6.33 -4.49 -3.87
N GLN A 90 -5.51 -5.02 -4.74
CA GLN A 90 -5.63 -4.77 -6.18
C GLN A 90 -7.03 -5.20 -6.66
N ILE A 91 -7.75 -4.26 -7.30
CA ILE A 91 -9.11 -4.50 -7.78
C ILE A 91 -9.03 -4.89 -9.25
N SER A 92 -9.52 -6.07 -9.59
CA SER A 92 -9.61 -6.51 -10.98
C SER A 92 -10.92 -6.07 -11.65
N ALA A 93 -12.04 -6.23 -11.01
CA ALA A 93 -13.37 -5.69 -11.34
C ALA A 93 -14.39 -6.15 -10.29
N PHE A 94 -15.44 -5.36 -10.05
CA PHE A 94 -16.63 -5.84 -9.34
C PHE A 94 -17.62 -6.46 -10.30
N ASP A 95 -18.24 -7.56 -9.89
CA ASP A 95 -19.37 -8.12 -10.60
C ASP A 95 -20.54 -7.12 -10.57
N LYS A 96 -20.90 -6.60 -11.76
CA LYS A 96 -21.99 -5.63 -11.91
C LYS A 96 -23.36 -6.19 -11.50
N ALA A 97 -23.50 -7.50 -11.50
CA ALA A 97 -24.74 -8.18 -11.11
C ALA A 97 -24.90 -8.27 -9.58
N PHE A 98 -23.85 -8.02 -8.79
CA PHE A 98 -23.91 -8.13 -7.35
C PHE A 98 -24.49 -6.84 -6.72
N PRO A 99 -25.69 -6.86 -6.12
CA PRO A 99 -26.42 -5.66 -5.72
C PRO A 99 -26.00 -5.12 -4.35
N ILE A 100 -24.68 -5.09 -4.05
CA ILE A 100 -24.17 -4.54 -2.79
C ILE A 100 -24.00 -3.02 -2.92
N SER A 101 -24.53 -2.26 -1.97
CA SER A 101 -24.40 -0.81 -1.93
C SER A 101 -22.99 -0.37 -1.48
N VAL A 102 -22.60 0.85 -1.85
CA VAL A 102 -21.37 1.50 -1.37
C VAL A 102 -21.31 1.50 0.16
N GLU A 103 -22.43 1.82 0.83
CA GLU A 103 -22.52 1.80 2.29
C GLU A 103 -22.17 0.44 2.88
N GLU A 104 -22.72 -0.63 2.33
CA GLU A 104 -22.48 -2.00 2.80
C GLU A 104 -21.04 -2.44 2.58
N VAL A 105 -20.45 -2.08 1.42
CA VAL A 105 -19.03 -2.35 1.16
C VAL A 105 -18.15 -1.65 2.18
N VAL A 106 -18.35 -0.37 2.44
CA VAL A 106 -17.56 0.40 3.41
C VAL A 106 -17.77 -0.15 4.82
N MET A 107 -19.02 -0.44 5.19
CA MET A 107 -19.39 -1.00 6.50
C MET A 107 -18.69 -2.35 6.77
N SER A 108 -18.46 -3.15 5.72
CA SER A 108 -17.74 -4.43 5.86
C SER A 108 -16.31 -4.27 6.41
N GLY A 109 -15.72 -3.08 6.32
CA GLY A 109 -14.42 -2.76 6.93
C GLY A 109 -14.42 -2.83 8.45
N LEU A 110 -15.59 -2.74 9.09
CA LEU A 110 -15.79 -2.84 10.54
C LEU A 110 -16.00 -4.28 11.04
N GLN A 111 -16.02 -5.27 10.14
CA GLN A 111 -16.33 -6.65 10.51
C GLN A 111 -15.40 -7.23 11.59
N ARG A 112 -14.13 -6.82 11.60
CA ARG A 112 -13.17 -7.24 12.63
C ARG A 112 -13.47 -6.66 14.02
N GLU A 113 -14.04 -5.47 14.11
CA GLU A 113 -14.41 -4.82 15.37
C GLU A 113 -15.66 -5.45 15.96
N HIS A 114 -16.62 -5.83 15.12
CA HIS A 114 -17.93 -6.30 15.55
C HIS A 114 -18.06 -7.83 15.65
N GLY A 115 -17.18 -8.58 14.99
CA GLY A 115 -17.36 -10.03 14.83
C GLY A 115 -18.56 -10.38 13.95
N MET A 116 -18.83 -11.68 13.77
CA MET A 116 -19.86 -12.17 12.83
C MET A 116 -21.31 -11.95 13.28
N LEU A 117 -21.56 -11.70 14.58
CA LEU A 117 -22.90 -11.71 15.16
C LEU A 117 -23.43 -10.31 15.56
N ARG A 118 -22.59 -9.30 15.56
CA ARG A 118 -23.00 -7.95 15.97
C ARG A 118 -23.61 -7.18 14.79
N ARG A 119 -24.79 -6.60 15.02
CA ARG A 119 -25.43 -5.71 14.03
C ARG A 119 -24.76 -4.34 14.04
N TYR A 120 -24.60 -3.77 12.86
CA TYR A 120 -24.12 -2.38 12.71
C TYR A 120 -25.13 -1.37 13.27
N GLY A 121 -24.63 -0.42 14.06
CA GLY A 121 -25.43 0.60 14.76
C GLY A 121 -25.45 1.95 14.07
N ALA A 122 -25.99 2.94 14.77
CA ALA A 122 -26.02 4.33 14.30
C ALA A 122 -24.62 4.94 14.23
N GLU A 123 -23.74 4.60 15.16
CA GLU A 123 -22.34 5.04 15.20
C GLU A 123 -21.56 4.54 13.96
N ASP A 124 -21.75 3.28 13.59
CA ASP A 124 -21.11 2.71 12.40
C ASP A 124 -21.55 3.42 11.11
N ARG A 125 -22.84 3.73 11.01
CA ARG A 125 -23.39 4.50 9.89
C ARG A 125 -22.85 5.92 9.86
N GLN A 126 -22.60 6.53 11.00
CA GLN A 126 -21.97 7.85 11.08
C GLN A 126 -20.51 7.79 10.59
N ARG A 127 -19.73 6.77 11.01
CA ARG A 127 -18.37 6.53 10.50
C ARG A 127 -18.36 6.34 8.98
N VAL A 128 -19.33 5.60 8.41
CA VAL A 128 -19.47 5.46 6.95
C VAL A 128 -19.68 6.82 6.28
N LYS A 129 -20.56 7.68 6.83
CA LYS A 129 -20.77 9.03 6.27
C LYS A 129 -19.47 9.82 6.24
N GLU A 130 -18.73 9.83 7.34
CA GLU A 130 -17.48 10.59 7.48
C GLU A 130 -16.40 10.13 6.48
N VAL A 131 -16.19 8.83 6.30
CA VAL A 131 -15.20 8.35 5.34
C VAL A 131 -15.64 8.53 3.88
N LEU A 132 -16.95 8.47 3.59
CA LEU A 132 -17.47 8.75 2.24
C LEU A 132 -17.40 10.26 1.92
N GLU A 133 -17.61 11.14 2.89
CA GLU A 133 -17.42 12.57 2.74
C GLU A 133 -15.95 12.91 2.47
N LEU A 134 -15.02 12.33 3.22
CA LEU A 134 -13.57 12.46 3.01
C LEU A 134 -13.16 12.07 1.59
N ALA A 135 -13.80 11.05 1.00
CA ALA A 135 -13.52 10.55 -0.34
C ALA A 135 -14.39 11.19 -1.44
N SER A 136 -15.24 12.20 -1.11
CA SER A 136 -16.21 12.84 -2.03
C SER A 136 -17.17 11.84 -2.70
N LEU A 137 -17.71 10.89 -1.91
CA LEU A 137 -18.61 9.83 -2.38
C LEU A 137 -19.99 9.86 -1.69
N SER A 138 -20.32 10.88 -0.93
CA SER A 138 -21.56 10.96 -0.12
C SER A 138 -22.82 10.70 -0.93
N ASP A 139 -22.91 11.26 -2.14
CA ASP A 139 -24.07 11.12 -3.04
C ASP A 139 -24.23 9.71 -3.63
N LEU A 140 -23.17 8.90 -3.56
CA LEU A 140 -23.15 7.54 -4.13
C LEU A 140 -23.43 6.46 -3.08
N ARG A 141 -23.64 6.84 -1.82
CA ARG A 141 -23.75 5.94 -0.68
C ARG A 141 -24.70 4.76 -0.88
N GLN A 142 -25.86 5.01 -1.50
CA GLN A 142 -26.91 4.00 -1.72
C GLN A 142 -26.84 3.30 -3.09
N ARG A 143 -25.89 3.72 -3.96
CA ARG A 143 -25.71 3.07 -5.26
C ARG A 143 -25.05 1.71 -5.12
N ALA A 144 -25.36 0.80 -6.04
CA ALA A 144 -24.64 -0.45 -6.16
C ALA A 144 -23.18 -0.18 -6.60
N ILE A 145 -22.23 -0.85 -6.00
CA ILE A 145 -20.80 -0.65 -6.31
C ILE A 145 -20.48 -0.93 -7.78
N GLY A 146 -21.18 -1.89 -8.40
CA GLY A 146 -21.02 -2.23 -9.80
C GLY A 146 -21.44 -1.13 -10.81
N GLU A 147 -22.20 -0.12 -10.36
CA GLU A 147 -22.60 1.04 -11.16
C GLU A 147 -21.56 2.17 -11.16
N LEU A 148 -20.55 2.09 -10.31
CA LEU A 148 -19.53 3.12 -10.15
C LEU A 148 -18.44 2.98 -11.21
N SER A 149 -17.80 4.12 -11.56
CA SER A 149 -16.56 4.11 -12.33
C SER A 149 -15.43 3.42 -11.56
N GLY A 150 -14.39 2.94 -12.26
CA GLY A 150 -13.25 2.29 -11.63
C GLY A 150 -12.60 3.14 -10.53
N GLY A 151 -12.41 4.45 -10.76
CA GLY A 151 -11.88 5.36 -9.77
C GLY A 151 -12.80 5.57 -8.55
N GLN A 152 -14.12 5.57 -8.76
CA GLN A 152 -15.07 5.61 -7.64
C GLN A 152 -15.03 4.30 -6.83
N GLN A 153 -14.94 3.15 -7.49
CA GLN A 153 -14.79 1.85 -6.83
C GLN A 153 -13.52 1.80 -5.98
N GLN A 154 -12.41 2.32 -6.48
CA GLN A 154 -11.15 2.40 -5.73
C GLN A 154 -11.28 3.28 -4.49
N ARG A 155 -11.92 4.45 -4.59
CA ARG A 155 -12.22 5.31 -3.43
C ARG A 155 -13.11 4.61 -2.41
N VAL A 156 -14.11 3.84 -2.83
CA VAL A 156 -14.95 3.03 -1.93
C VAL A 156 -14.10 2.00 -1.20
N MET A 157 -13.18 1.31 -1.90
CA MET A 157 -12.29 0.33 -1.26
C MET A 157 -11.28 0.98 -0.30
N LEU A 158 -10.84 2.20 -0.59
CA LEU A 158 -10.05 2.98 0.36
C LEU A 158 -10.88 3.32 1.61
N CYS A 159 -12.12 3.82 1.45
CA CYS A 159 -13.02 4.05 2.58
C CYS A 159 -13.21 2.80 3.44
N ARG A 160 -13.42 1.64 2.81
CA ARG A 160 -13.51 0.34 3.48
C ARG A 160 -12.23 0.01 4.27
N ALA A 161 -11.06 0.32 3.73
CA ALA A 161 -9.78 0.03 4.39
C ALA A 161 -9.52 0.93 5.60
N ILE A 162 -10.02 2.19 5.60
CA ILE A 162 -9.73 3.18 6.65
C ILE A 162 -10.84 3.34 7.69
N ILE A 163 -12.05 2.83 7.45
CA ILE A 163 -13.21 3.05 8.35
C ILE A 163 -12.98 2.58 9.78
N SER A 164 -12.16 1.53 9.96
CA SER A 164 -11.78 1.01 11.28
C SER A 164 -10.68 1.83 11.96
N ASN A 165 -10.26 2.97 11.37
CA ASN A 165 -9.20 3.84 11.87
C ASN A 165 -7.89 3.08 12.20
N PRO A 166 -7.33 2.32 11.23
CA PRO A 166 -6.11 1.55 11.45
C PRO A 166 -4.91 2.47 11.69
N LYS A 167 -3.84 1.94 12.30
CA LYS A 167 -2.55 2.65 12.45
C LYS A 167 -1.62 2.46 11.26
N ILE A 168 -1.93 1.52 10.40
CA ILE A 168 -1.22 1.26 9.15
C ILE A 168 -2.22 0.93 8.05
N LEU A 169 -2.04 1.55 6.89
CA LEU A 169 -2.79 1.33 5.67
C LEU A 169 -1.88 0.76 4.59
N ILE A 170 -2.24 -0.38 4.03
CA ILE A 170 -1.52 -1.02 2.92
C ILE A 170 -2.40 -0.97 1.68
N LEU A 171 -1.85 -0.45 0.56
CA LEU A 171 -2.54 -0.33 -0.72
C LEU A 171 -1.76 -1.13 -1.77
N ASP A 172 -2.44 -2.04 -2.45
CA ASP A 172 -1.87 -2.86 -3.50
C ASP A 172 -2.30 -2.32 -4.87
N GLU A 173 -1.38 -1.65 -5.57
CA GLU A 173 -1.57 -1.01 -6.87
C GLU A 173 -2.83 -0.11 -6.95
N PRO A 174 -2.93 0.93 -6.13
CA PRO A 174 -4.15 1.72 -5.96
C PRO A 174 -4.52 2.60 -7.15
N THR A 175 -3.66 2.76 -8.15
CA THR A 175 -3.87 3.64 -9.32
C THR A 175 -4.10 2.88 -10.62
N ASN A 176 -4.20 1.56 -10.58
CA ASN A 176 -4.52 0.80 -11.78
C ASN A 176 -5.92 1.17 -12.30
N PHE A 177 -6.01 1.47 -13.59
CA PHE A 177 -7.26 1.77 -14.32
C PHE A 177 -7.94 3.11 -14.00
N VAL A 178 -7.18 4.13 -13.54
CA VAL A 178 -7.72 5.46 -13.26
C VAL A 178 -7.09 6.54 -14.13
N ASP A 179 -7.81 7.65 -14.32
CA ASP A 179 -7.30 8.80 -15.03
C ASP A 179 -6.39 9.68 -14.13
N ASN A 180 -5.56 10.52 -14.74
CA ASN A 180 -4.59 11.37 -14.04
C ASN A 180 -5.24 12.32 -13.02
N ARG A 181 -6.48 12.75 -13.23
CA ARG A 181 -7.18 13.64 -12.29
C ARG A 181 -7.51 12.91 -11.01
N PHE A 182 -8.04 11.71 -11.13
CA PHE A 182 -8.35 10.87 -9.98
C PHE A 182 -7.10 10.47 -9.21
N GLU A 183 -6.01 10.17 -9.90
CA GLU A 183 -4.73 9.83 -9.31
C GLU A 183 -4.22 10.94 -8.38
N ASN A 184 -4.27 12.20 -8.82
CA ASN A 184 -3.88 13.34 -7.99
C ASN A 184 -4.77 13.52 -6.74
N GLU A 185 -6.08 13.30 -6.88
CA GLU A 185 -7.02 13.36 -5.74
C GLU A 185 -6.72 12.24 -4.74
N LEU A 186 -6.42 11.02 -5.21
CA LEU A 186 -6.04 9.88 -4.38
C LEU A 186 -4.74 10.17 -3.62
N TYR A 187 -3.70 10.65 -4.29
CA TYR A 187 -2.42 10.96 -3.65
C TYR A 187 -2.53 12.07 -2.61
N SER A 188 -3.33 13.10 -2.88
CA SER A 188 -3.62 14.15 -1.90
C SER A 188 -4.29 13.58 -0.65
N LEU A 189 -5.24 12.66 -0.82
CA LEU A 189 -5.90 11.97 0.28
C LEU A 189 -4.93 11.07 1.06
N LEU A 190 -4.09 10.29 0.36
CA LEU A 190 -3.08 9.43 0.99
C LEU A 190 -2.03 10.25 1.76
N HIS A 191 -1.63 11.41 1.23
CA HIS A 191 -0.73 12.32 1.94
C HIS A 191 -1.36 12.81 3.26
N HIS A 192 -2.62 13.22 3.23
CA HIS A 192 -3.35 13.62 4.44
C HIS A 192 -3.48 12.45 5.45
N LEU A 193 -3.76 11.24 4.97
CA LEU A 193 -3.83 10.05 5.83
C LEU A 193 -2.45 9.72 6.45
N SER A 194 -1.35 9.96 5.71
CA SER A 194 0.02 9.70 6.20
C SER A 194 0.46 10.59 7.38
N GLU A 195 -0.32 11.62 7.71
CA GLU A 195 -0.12 12.44 8.91
C GLU A 195 -0.60 11.74 10.19
N ARG A 196 -1.45 10.72 10.06
CA ARG A 196 -2.15 10.06 11.19
C ARG A 196 -1.82 8.57 11.32
N MET A 197 -1.40 7.93 10.23
CA MET A 197 -1.11 6.50 10.16
C MET A 197 0.05 6.24 9.20
N ALA A 198 0.74 5.12 9.37
CA ALA A 198 1.70 4.67 8.37
C ALA A 198 0.95 4.27 7.08
N VAL A 199 1.46 4.68 5.92
CA VAL A 199 0.93 4.31 4.61
C VAL A 199 1.98 3.52 3.85
N VAL A 200 1.62 2.33 3.39
CA VAL A 200 2.46 1.46 2.56
C VAL A 200 1.77 1.27 1.22
N MET A 201 2.39 1.68 0.14
CA MET A 201 1.84 1.61 -1.20
C MET A 201 2.71 0.71 -2.09
N ILE A 202 2.11 -0.30 -2.69
CA ILE A 202 2.76 -1.14 -3.69
C ILE A 202 2.47 -0.56 -5.06
N SER A 203 3.50 -0.37 -5.87
CA SER A 203 3.36 0.03 -7.28
C SER A 203 4.45 -0.60 -8.13
N HIS A 204 4.14 -0.80 -9.40
CA HIS A 204 5.11 -1.13 -10.42
C HIS A 204 5.59 0.13 -11.19
N ASP A 205 4.91 1.26 -11.01
CA ASP A 205 5.31 2.56 -11.58
C ASP A 205 6.17 3.35 -10.59
N ILE A 206 7.49 3.32 -10.84
CA ILE A 206 8.47 3.99 -9.98
C ILE A 206 8.42 5.50 -10.14
N GLY A 207 8.17 6.00 -11.35
CA GLY A 207 8.12 7.42 -11.63
C GLY A 207 7.05 8.10 -10.76
N THR A 208 5.87 7.54 -10.75
CA THR A 208 4.75 8.06 -9.98
C THR A 208 4.95 7.85 -8.48
N ILE A 209 5.31 6.63 -8.04
CA ILE A 209 5.44 6.35 -6.60
C ILE A 209 6.52 7.19 -5.93
N SER A 210 7.67 7.41 -6.60
CA SER A 210 8.77 8.20 -6.05
C SER A 210 8.40 9.67 -5.81
N SER A 211 7.43 10.21 -6.53
CA SER A 211 6.94 11.58 -6.33
C SER A 211 6.03 11.74 -5.12
N VAL A 212 5.46 10.63 -4.62
CA VAL A 212 4.39 10.61 -3.60
C VAL A 212 4.92 10.15 -2.25
N VAL A 213 5.77 9.11 -2.21
CA VAL A 213 6.24 8.50 -0.97
C VAL A 213 7.47 9.21 -0.40
N ARG A 214 7.76 8.97 0.88
CA ARG A 214 8.97 9.49 1.54
C ARG A 214 10.13 8.52 1.50
N ASN A 215 9.86 7.23 1.54
CA ASN A 215 10.84 6.16 1.60
C ASN A 215 10.45 5.06 0.62
N ILE A 216 11.45 4.31 0.12
CA ILE A 216 11.20 3.23 -0.84
C ILE A 216 11.78 1.92 -0.31
N VAL A 217 11.07 0.83 -0.57
CA VAL A 217 11.51 -0.55 -0.35
C VAL A 217 11.54 -1.27 -1.68
N CYS A 218 12.72 -1.72 -2.07
CA CYS A 218 12.92 -2.58 -3.24
C CYS A 218 12.74 -4.04 -2.83
N VAL A 219 11.91 -4.78 -3.59
CA VAL A 219 11.61 -6.19 -3.34
C VAL A 219 11.89 -7.02 -4.59
N ASN A 220 12.90 -7.90 -4.49
CA ASN A 220 13.20 -8.93 -5.48
C ASN A 220 13.81 -10.15 -4.76
N ARG A 221 12.98 -11.03 -4.21
CA ARG A 221 13.27 -12.08 -3.23
C ARG A 221 13.91 -11.56 -1.94
N HIS A 222 14.86 -10.65 -2.05
CA HIS A 222 15.43 -9.87 -0.96
C HIS A 222 14.71 -8.53 -0.85
N VAL A 223 14.85 -7.90 0.30
CA VAL A 223 14.18 -6.62 0.59
C VAL A 223 15.22 -5.61 1.05
N HIS A 224 15.23 -4.44 0.41
CA HIS A 224 16.14 -3.35 0.75
C HIS A 224 15.34 -2.07 0.97
N ARG A 225 15.46 -1.48 2.16
CA ARG A 225 14.84 -0.21 2.50
C ARG A 225 15.79 0.94 2.20
N HIS A 226 15.28 1.96 1.52
CA HIS A 226 15.93 3.23 1.28
C HIS A 226 15.18 4.32 2.08
N ASP A 227 15.90 5.04 2.94
CA ASP A 227 15.34 6.17 3.71
C ASP A 227 15.29 7.46 2.86
N SER A 228 14.90 7.29 1.60
CA SER A 228 14.74 8.33 0.59
C SER A 228 13.75 7.84 -0.48
N ASN A 229 13.09 8.78 -1.14
CA ASN A 229 12.31 8.54 -2.35
C ASN A 229 13.15 8.65 -3.64
N ILE A 230 14.42 8.98 -3.53
CA ILE A 230 15.37 9.01 -4.63
C ILE A 230 16.23 7.75 -4.57
N ILE A 231 16.19 6.95 -5.61
CA ILE A 231 17.04 5.77 -5.76
C ILE A 231 18.06 6.06 -6.86
N THR A 232 19.36 5.92 -6.55
CA THR A 232 20.42 6.08 -7.53
C THR A 232 20.58 4.83 -8.40
N GLU A 233 21.11 4.99 -9.62
CA GLU A 233 21.42 3.83 -10.48
C GLU A 233 22.37 2.83 -9.82
N GLU A 234 23.32 3.33 -9.03
CA GLU A 234 24.26 2.50 -8.28
C GLU A 234 23.53 1.62 -7.25
N GLN A 235 22.56 2.19 -6.54
CA GLN A 235 21.72 1.43 -5.58
C GLN A 235 20.88 0.38 -6.29
N LEU A 236 20.30 0.69 -7.46
CA LEU A 236 19.53 -0.28 -8.25
C LEU A 236 20.40 -1.47 -8.71
N ARG A 237 21.64 -1.21 -9.15
CA ARG A 237 22.58 -2.26 -9.58
C ARG A 237 23.04 -3.13 -8.40
N ASN A 238 23.34 -2.52 -7.25
CA ASN A 238 23.87 -3.23 -6.08
C ASN A 238 22.82 -4.16 -5.45
N TYR A 239 21.54 -3.91 -5.65
CA TYR A 239 20.44 -4.69 -5.05
C TYR A 239 19.77 -5.65 -6.04
N ASP A 240 20.41 -5.89 -7.19
CA ASP A 240 19.85 -6.75 -8.24
C ASP A 240 18.40 -6.40 -8.59
N CYS A 241 18.08 -5.10 -8.49
CA CYS A 241 16.78 -4.56 -8.79
C CYS A 241 16.72 -4.34 -10.31
N PRO A 242 15.95 -5.13 -11.09
CA PRO A 242 15.96 -5.08 -12.56
C PRO A 242 15.22 -3.85 -13.10
N ILE A 243 15.44 -2.71 -12.46
CA ILE A 243 14.80 -1.46 -12.79
C ILE A 243 15.86 -0.55 -13.39
N GLN A 244 15.73 -0.25 -14.69
CA GLN A 244 16.51 0.78 -15.33
C GLN A 244 15.76 2.12 -15.23
N LEU A 245 16.36 3.09 -14.55
CA LEU A 245 15.90 4.48 -14.57
C LEU A 245 16.48 5.16 -15.80
N ILE A 246 15.63 5.53 -16.75
CA ILE A 246 16.02 6.44 -17.82
C ILE A 246 15.51 7.82 -17.43
N SER A 247 16.43 8.72 -17.07
CA SER A 247 16.09 10.13 -16.82
C SER A 247 16.28 10.94 -18.10
N HIS A 248 15.20 11.39 -18.69
CA HIS A 248 15.22 12.46 -19.69
C HIS A 248 14.71 13.75 -19.01
N GLY A 249 15.63 14.57 -18.50
CA GLY A 249 15.28 15.78 -17.75
C GLY A 249 14.99 15.53 -16.26
N ASN A 250 14.19 16.41 -15.63
CA ASN A 250 13.91 16.37 -14.19
C ASN A 250 12.84 15.33 -13.76
N ILE A 251 12.35 14.52 -14.67
CA ILE A 251 11.34 13.48 -14.39
C ILE A 251 11.91 12.12 -14.82
N PRO A 252 12.18 11.19 -13.90
CA PRO A 252 12.62 9.86 -14.26
C PRO A 252 11.46 9.05 -14.86
N HIS A 253 11.71 8.42 -16.02
CA HIS A 253 10.82 7.43 -16.61
C HIS A 253 11.40 6.04 -16.43
N THR A 254 10.56 5.05 -16.16
CA THR A 254 10.96 3.67 -15.93
C THR A 254 10.82 2.85 -17.20
N ILE A 255 11.86 2.05 -17.56
CA ILE A 255 11.75 0.96 -18.52
C ILE A 255 12.03 -0.34 -17.78
N LEU A 256 11.08 -1.27 -17.84
CA LEU A 256 11.22 -2.62 -17.33
C LEU A 256 11.93 -3.51 -18.36
N GLY A 257 13.05 -4.08 -17.97
CA GLY A 257 13.60 -5.30 -18.55
C GLY A 257 14.48 -5.17 -19.79
N GLU A 258 15.51 -6.00 -19.83
CA GLU A 258 16.30 -6.28 -21.02
C GLU A 258 15.42 -6.81 -22.14
N HIS A 259 15.36 -6.07 -23.25
CA HIS A 259 14.93 -6.67 -24.52
C HIS A 259 16.02 -7.66 -24.95
N HIS A 260 15.79 -8.93 -24.80
CA HIS A 260 16.51 -9.93 -25.56
C HIS A 260 16.35 -9.59 -27.05
N HIS A 261 17.48 -9.41 -27.73
CA HIS A 261 17.54 -9.16 -29.17
C HIS A 261 16.56 -10.10 -29.89
N CYS A 262 15.55 -9.50 -30.52
CA CYS A 262 14.74 -10.18 -31.50
C CYS A 262 15.53 -10.23 -32.83
N PRO A 263 15.89 -11.44 -33.36
CA PRO A 263 16.70 -11.52 -34.58
C PRO A 263 15.97 -11.08 -35.86
N HIS A 264 14.75 -10.56 -35.78
CA HIS A 264 13.90 -10.24 -36.92
C HIS A 264 13.50 -8.74 -37.05
N CYS A 265 14.20 -7.82 -36.37
CA CYS A 265 13.94 -6.37 -36.50
C CYS A 265 14.92 -5.64 -37.45
N GLU A 266 15.57 -6.34 -38.36
CA GLU A 266 16.27 -5.74 -39.51
C GLU A 266 15.52 -6.15 -40.79
N GLN A 267 14.50 -5.36 -41.18
CA GLN A 267 14.12 -5.11 -42.58
C GLN A 267 13.30 -3.82 -42.66
#